data_e78fb1273dd107c486bdfc203365a013
#
_entry.id   e78fb1273dd107c486bdfc203365a013
#
_cell.length_a   1.000
_cell.length_b   1.000
_cell.length_c   1.000
_cell.angle_alpha   90.00
_cell.angle_beta   90.00
_cell.angle_gamma   90.00
#
_symmetry.space_group_name_H-M   'P 1'
#
loop_
_entity.id
_entity.type
_entity.pdbx_description
1 polymer ?
#
loop_
_entity_poly.entity_id
_entity_poly.type
_entity_poly.pdbx_seq_one_letter_code
_entity_poly.pdbx_strand_id
1 'polypeptide(L)'
;MNAERITLIFKIKNGYYIYRDSVLLTHDGERLDFIFKETDWRITNDQFLGTQEVAFKKIELEINKSNIDGHNTFEIMYQGCSEGTYCYPVVKKEIKI
;
A
#
# COMPACT_ATOMS: atom_id res chain seq x y z
N MET A 1 17.20 18.53 -14.64
CA MET A 1 15.86 18.00 -14.87
C MET A 1 15.33 17.32 -13.61
N ASN A 2 14.14 17.64 -13.25
CA ASN A 2 13.55 17.07 -12.05
C ASN A 2 12.96 15.70 -12.34
N ALA A 3 13.27 14.75 -11.48
CA ALA A 3 12.59 13.47 -11.52
C ALA A 3 11.14 13.69 -11.16
N GLU A 4 10.25 13.25 -12.02
CA GLU A 4 8.84 13.31 -11.71
C GLU A 4 8.47 12.16 -10.77
N ARG A 5 7.62 12.45 -9.82
CA ARG A 5 7.17 11.49 -8.84
C ARG A 5 5.66 11.47 -8.81
N ILE A 6 5.14 10.29 -8.55
CA ILE A 6 3.71 10.08 -8.44
C ILE A 6 3.42 9.75 -6.99
N THR A 7 2.50 10.51 -6.40
CA THR A 7 2.06 10.26 -5.04
C THR A 7 0.69 9.60 -5.08
N LEU A 8 0.57 8.47 -4.40
CA LEU A 8 -0.67 7.73 -4.27
C LEU A 8 -1.13 7.79 -2.83
N ILE A 9 -2.38 8.15 -2.62
CA ILE A 9 -2.97 8.21 -1.29
C ILE A 9 -4.16 7.28 -1.27
N PHE A 10 -4.12 6.30 -0.35
CA PHE A 10 -5.21 5.36 -0.14
C PHE A 10 -5.82 5.62 1.23
N LYS A 11 -7.10 5.95 1.24
CA LYS A 11 -7.83 6.13 2.48
C LYS A 11 -8.34 4.79 2.96
N ILE A 12 -8.16 4.53 4.25
CA ILE A 12 -8.60 3.30 4.86
C ILE A 12 -9.94 3.55 5.55
N LYS A 13 -10.88 2.66 5.29
CA LYS A 13 -12.21 2.75 5.89
C LYS A 13 -12.12 2.62 7.40
N ASN A 14 -12.92 3.38 8.11
CA ASN A 14 -12.95 3.35 9.56
C ASN A 14 -13.23 1.94 10.07
N GLY A 15 -12.47 1.50 11.08
CA GLY A 15 -12.57 0.15 11.62
C GLY A 15 -11.68 -0.89 10.95
N TYR A 16 -10.92 -0.47 9.92
CA TYR A 16 -10.00 -1.35 9.20
C TYR A 16 -8.57 -0.87 9.35
N TYR A 17 -7.63 -1.78 9.08
CA TYR A 17 -6.22 -1.43 9.05
C TYR A 17 -5.51 -2.26 7.99
N ILE A 18 -4.37 -1.75 7.51
CA ILE A 18 -3.57 -2.40 6.48
C ILE A 18 -2.18 -2.64 7.02
N TYR A 19 -1.65 -3.85 6.79
CA TYR A 19 -0.30 -4.22 7.18
C TYR A 19 0.71 -3.56 6.26
N ARG A 20 1.72 -2.92 6.85
CA ARG A 20 2.79 -2.28 6.08
C ARG A 20 3.50 -3.27 5.15
N ASP A 21 3.85 -4.43 5.68
CA ASP A 21 4.63 -5.42 4.93
C ASP A 21 3.84 -6.09 3.81
N SER A 22 2.53 -5.88 3.75
CA SER A 22 1.69 -6.47 2.72
C SER A 22 1.61 -5.63 1.44
N VAL A 23 2.01 -4.37 1.50
CA VAL A 23 1.86 -3.44 0.37
C VAL A 23 2.92 -3.72 -0.68
N LEU A 24 2.47 -3.93 -1.91
CA LEU A 24 3.32 -4.27 -3.03
C LEU A 24 2.80 -3.61 -4.29
N LEU A 25 3.70 -3.07 -5.09
CA LEU A 25 3.38 -2.52 -6.41
C LEU A 25 4.02 -3.37 -7.48
N THR A 26 3.26 -3.65 -8.55
CA THR A 26 3.76 -4.43 -9.68
C THR A 26 3.28 -3.84 -11.00
N HIS A 27 4.06 -4.12 -12.05
CA HIS A 27 3.69 -3.84 -13.43
C HIS A 27 4.09 -5.04 -14.27
N ASP A 28 3.12 -5.64 -14.95
CA ASP A 28 3.35 -6.86 -15.75
C ASP A 28 4.05 -7.96 -14.96
N GLY A 29 3.70 -8.09 -13.69
CA GLY A 29 4.29 -9.10 -12.81
C GLY A 29 5.64 -8.71 -12.21
N GLU A 30 6.21 -7.59 -12.59
CA GLU A 30 7.46 -7.10 -12.04
C GLU A 30 7.21 -6.11 -10.90
N ARG A 31 8.03 -6.21 -9.85
CA ARG A 31 7.89 -5.31 -8.71
C ARG A 31 8.36 -3.91 -9.07
N LEU A 32 7.59 -2.92 -8.60
CA LEU A 32 7.95 -1.52 -8.70
C LEU A 32 8.42 -1.02 -7.34
N ASP A 33 9.53 -0.30 -7.34
CA ASP A 33 10.02 0.32 -6.11
C ASP A 33 9.16 1.52 -5.74
N PHE A 34 8.93 1.68 -4.46
CA PHE A 34 8.20 2.82 -3.91
C PHE A 34 8.69 3.11 -2.51
N ILE A 35 8.34 4.29 -2.01
CA ILE A 35 8.58 4.63 -0.61
C ILE A 35 7.29 5.07 0.03
N PHE A 36 7.16 4.82 1.34
CA PHE A 36 6.05 5.34 2.12
C PHE A 36 6.36 6.77 2.52
N LYS A 37 5.35 7.64 2.37
CA LYS A 37 5.40 9.04 2.80
C LYS A 37 4.30 9.27 3.82
N GLU A 38 4.38 10.30 4.60
CA GLU A 38 3.29 10.81 5.44
C GLU A 38 2.28 9.76 5.97
N THR A 39 2.77 8.57 6.30
CA THR A 39 1.91 7.49 6.80
C THR A 39 2.14 7.31 8.29
N ASP A 40 1.06 7.33 9.06
CA ASP A 40 1.10 7.11 10.49
C ASP A 40 1.08 5.60 10.76
N TRP A 41 2.26 5.00 10.77
CA TRP A 41 2.41 3.60 11.07
C TRP A 41 2.38 3.38 12.57
N ARG A 42 1.56 2.44 13.00
CA ARG A 42 1.43 2.08 14.41
C ARG A 42 1.77 0.63 14.61
N ILE A 43 2.44 0.35 15.71
CA ILE A 43 2.75 -1.03 16.08
C ILE A 43 1.57 -1.58 16.86
N THR A 44 1.07 -2.71 16.42
CA THR A 44 0.00 -3.41 17.13
C THR A 44 0.39 -4.87 17.33
N ASN A 45 -0.13 -5.46 18.39
CA ASN A 45 -0.01 -6.90 18.60
C ASN A 45 -1.25 -7.55 17.99
N ASP A 46 -1.10 -7.94 16.74
CA ASP A 46 -2.20 -8.50 15.96
C ASP A 46 -2.44 -9.96 16.36
N GLN A 47 -3.70 -10.29 16.60
CA GLN A 47 -4.04 -11.66 17.01
C GLN A 47 -3.81 -12.70 15.93
N PHE A 48 -3.66 -12.28 14.68
CA PHE A 48 -3.47 -13.19 13.55
C PHE A 48 -2.00 -13.34 13.16
N LEU A 49 -1.23 -12.23 13.20
CA LEU A 49 0.14 -12.21 12.70
C LEU A 49 1.17 -11.77 13.74
N GLY A 50 0.77 -11.53 14.98
CA GLY A 50 1.67 -11.05 16.02
C GLY A 50 1.95 -9.56 15.92
N THR A 51 3.15 -9.14 16.28
CA THR A 51 3.50 -7.71 16.26
C THR A 51 3.70 -7.23 14.83
N GLN A 52 2.92 -6.25 14.41
CA GLN A 52 2.92 -5.72 13.05
C GLN A 52 2.83 -4.20 13.06
N GLU A 53 3.40 -3.58 12.02
CA GLU A 53 3.13 -2.17 11.73
C GLU A 53 1.90 -2.07 10.85
N VAL A 54 0.96 -1.23 11.24
CA VAL A 54 -0.31 -1.08 10.52
C VAL A 54 -0.68 0.40 10.39
N ALA A 55 -1.46 0.70 9.36
CA ALA A 55 -2.05 2.01 9.18
C ALA A 55 -3.57 1.92 9.30
N PHE A 56 -4.17 2.89 10.00
CA PHE A 56 -5.62 2.91 10.25
C PHE A 56 -6.37 3.94 9.42
N LYS A 57 -5.71 4.99 8.96
CA LYS A 57 -6.39 6.11 8.31
C LYS A 57 -6.08 6.22 6.85
N LYS A 58 -4.82 6.20 6.51
CA LYS A 58 -4.38 6.33 5.12
C LYS A 58 -2.99 5.75 4.95
N ILE A 59 -2.66 5.43 3.71
CA ILE A 59 -1.31 5.08 3.28
C ILE A 59 -0.95 6.02 2.15
N GLU A 60 0.22 6.62 2.23
CA GLU A 60 0.73 7.48 1.18
C GLU A 60 2.01 6.88 0.62
N LEU A 61 2.03 6.67 -0.68
CA LEU A 61 3.16 6.09 -1.41
C LEU A 61 3.68 7.08 -2.42
N GLU A 62 4.99 7.03 -2.65
CA GLU A 62 5.63 7.81 -3.70
C GLU A 62 6.39 6.88 -4.63
N ILE A 63 6.14 7.02 -5.94
CA ILE A 63 6.76 6.23 -6.98
C ILE A 63 7.52 7.17 -7.89
N ASN A 64 8.74 6.78 -8.27
CA ASN A 64 9.46 7.49 -9.29
C ASN A 64 8.82 7.18 -10.65
N LYS A 65 8.43 8.21 -11.38
CA LYS A 65 7.73 8.04 -12.67
C LYS A 65 8.57 7.25 -13.67
N SER A 66 9.88 7.32 -13.59
CA SER A 66 10.75 6.54 -14.47
C SER A 66 10.58 5.05 -14.33
N ASN A 67 10.11 4.59 -13.17
CA ASN A 67 9.87 3.16 -12.92
C ASN A 67 8.67 2.62 -13.70
N ILE A 68 7.81 3.51 -14.17
CA ILE A 68 6.61 3.14 -14.95
C ILE A 68 6.59 3.83 -16.30
N ASP A 69 7.76 4.25 -16.76
CA ASP A 69 7.89 4.98 -18.02
C ASP A 69 7.36 4.16 -19.20
N GLY A 70 6.54 4.79 -20.03
CA GLY A 70 5.90 4.14 -21.15
C GLY A 70 4.66 3.33 -20.79
N HIS A 71 4.27 3.32 -19.52
CA HIS A 71 3.12 2.55 -19.01
C HIS A 71 2.14 3.47 -18.32
N ASN A 72 0.85 3.19 -18.50
CA ASN A 72 -0.22 3.98 -17.92
C ASN A 72 -0.92 3.27 -16.76
N THR A 73 -0.55 2.02 -16.51
CA THR A 73 -1.21 1.23 -15.47
C THR A 73 -0.18 0.46 -14.66
N PHE A 74 -0.53 0.22 -13.42
CA PHE A 74 0.21 -0.68 -12.55
C PHE A 74 -0.76 -1.24 -11.53
N GLU A 75 -0.30 -2.19 -10.73
CA GLU A 75 -1.14 -2.88 -9.77
C GLU A 75 -0.63 -2.65 -8.36
N ILE A 76 -1.55 -2.48 -7.43
CA ILE A 76 -1.23 -2.46 -6.02
C ILE A 76 -1.86 -3.67 -5.34
N MET A 77 -1.09 -4.32 -4.47
CA MET A 77 -1.58 -5.40 -3.63
C MET A 77 -1.41 -5.01 -2.17
N TYR A 78 -2.37 -5.38 -1.35
CA TYR A 78 -2.29 -5.15 0.08
C TYR A 78 -3.20 -6.09 0.83
N GLN A 79 -2.94 -6.26 2.11
CA GLN A 79 -3.75 -7.07 2.99
C GLN A 79 -4.08 -6.28 4.25
N GLY A 80 -5.33 -6.38 4.68
CA GLY A 80 -5.80 -5.72 5.86
C GLY A 80 -6.83 -6.54 6.61
N CYS A 81 -7.19 -6.03 7.78
CA CYS A 81 -8.16 -6.67 8.65
C CYS A 81 -9.15 -5.64 9.18
N SER A 82 -10.32 -6.09 9.59
CA SER A 82 -11.19 -5.28 10.42
C SER A 82 -10.81 -5.51 11.87
N GLU A 83 -10.86 -4.45 12.67
CA GLU A 83 -10.42 -4.52 14.06
C GLU A 83 -11.18 -5.60 14.84
N GLY A 84 -10.40 -6.53 15.41
CA GLY A 84 -10.91 -7.50 16.36
C GLY A 84 -11.75 -8.63 15.78
N THR A 85 -11.97 -8.68 14.46
CA THR A 85 -12.90 -9.67 13.92
C THR A 85 -12.36 -10.52 12.78
N TYR A 86 -11.82 -9.90 11.74
CA TYR A 86 -11.66 -10.61 10.48
C TYR A 86 -10.52 -10.04 9.63
N CYS A 87 -9.72 -10.93 9.04
CA CYS A 87 -8.71 -10.53 8.06
C CYS A 87 -9.16 -10.93 6.67
N TYR A 88 -8.96 -10.01 5.72
CA TYR A 88 -9.34 -10.23 4.34
C TYR A 88 -8.18 -10.85 3.56
N PRO A 89 -8.48 -11.59 2.49
CA PRO A 89 -7.42 -12.04 1.60
C PRO A 89 -6.74 -10.84 0.93
N VAL A 90 -5.58 -11.09 0.34
CA VAL A 90 -4.85 -10.05 -0.38
C VAL A 90 -5.74 -9.43 -1.45
N VAL A 91 -5.81 -8.12 -1.45
CA VAL A 91 -6.54 -7.35 -2.46
C VAL A 91 -5.57 -6.90 -3.52
N LYS A 92 -5.99 -7.00 -4.77
CA LYS A 92 -5.21 -6.55 -5.92
C LYS A 92 -6.07 -5.56 -6.72
N LYS A 93 -5.53 -4.38 -6.94
CA LYS A 93 -6.24 -3.34 -7.71
C LYS A 93 -5.35 -2.79 -8.81
N GLU A 94 -5.94 -2.57 -9.97
CA GLU A 94 -5.27 -1.87 -11.06
C GLU A 94 -5.43 -0.37 -10.87
N ILE A 95 -4.35 0.36 -11.07
CA ILE A 95 -4.33 1.81 -10.99
C ILE A 95 -3.95 2.36 -12.36
N LYS A 96 -4.76 3.29 -12.85
CA LYS A 96 -4.48 4.00 -14.10
C LYS A 96 -4.00 5.40 -13.78
N ILE A 97 -3.00 5.81 -14.54
CA ILE A 97 -2.45 7.15 -14.40
C ILE A 97 -2.95 8.05 -15.51
#